data_4faf1413265c5c90729c1fde74378374
#
_entry.id   4faf1413265c5c90729c1fde74378374
#
_cell.length_a   1.000
_cell.length_b   1.000
_cell.length_c   1.000
_cell.angle_alpha   90.00
_cell.angle_beta   90.00
_cell.angle_gamma   90.00
#
_symmetry.space_group_name_H-M   'P 1'
#
loop_
_entity.id
_entity.type
_entity.pdbx_description
1 polymer ?
#
loop_
_entity_poly.entity_id
_entity_poly.type
_entity_poly.pdbx_seq_one_letter_code
_entity_poly.pdbx_strand_id
1 'polypeptide(L)'
;RFLCPPCHDAIFLEPSLAALKFGGLPLVFGMTMVAGVIQSLLSPILNRIRPLLPPEIGGLVIFLVGTSIAAIGCRYMIGIGVKEPVGRDYWLVAAVTLMTTVGLNVWGRGQAKLLCTMVGISVGYGLAMLTGVLPKESLGVLSELRLFAIPHFAHGGWAFSLEMIPPFTVAALAVTLKGIGDITALQRINDAGWVRAE
;
A
#
# COMPACT_ATOMS: atom_id res chain seq x y z
N ARG A 1 17.44 11.05 17.23
CA ARG A 1 16.10 11.35 16.67
C ARG A 1 16.08 10.85 15.26
N PHE A 2 15.20 9.89 14.96
CA PHE A 2 15.08 9.27 13.64
C PHE A 2 13.89 9.88 12.91
N LEU A 3 14.07 10.14 11.62
CA LEU A 3 12.99 10.57 10.75
C LEU A 3 12.32 9.28 10.23
N CYS A 4 11.18 8.94 10.80
CA CYS A 4 10.35 7.85 10.30
C CYS A 4 9.16 8.47 9.57
N PRO A 5 9.17 8.56 8.24
CA PRO A 5 8.03 9.08 7.52
C PRO A 5 6.85 8.12 7.66
N PRO A 6 5.64 8.61 7.97
CA PRO A 6 4.45 7.77 7.95
C PRO A 6 4.21 7.27 6.53
N CYS A 7 4.21 5.96 6.33
CA CYS A 7 3.90 5.35 5.05
C CYS A 7 2.40 5.03 4.97
N HIS A 8 1.83 5.19 3.78
CA HIS A 8 0.50 4.65 3.47
C HIS A 8 0.54 3.14 3.62
N ASP A 9 -0.44 2.62 4.36
CA ASP A 9 -0.49 1.20 4.63
C ASP A 9 -1.47 0.50 3.68
N ALA A 10 -0.95 -0.47 2.95
CA ALA A 10 -1.74 -1.30 2.06
C ALA A 10 -2.77 -2.19 2.79
N ILE A 11 -2.71 -2.25 4.13
CA ILE A 11 -3.70 -2.96 4.96
C ILE A 11 -5.11 -2.38 4.77
N PHE A 12 -5.22 -1.07 4.51
CA PHE A 12 -6.51 -0.44 4.24
C PHE A 12 -7.07 -0.72 2.83
N LEU A 13 -6.30 -1.36 1.94
CA LEU A 13 -6.73 -1.62 0.58
C LEU A 13 -8.01 -2.47 0.51
N GLU A 14 -8.03 -3.59 1.22
CA GLU A 14 -9.18 -4.51 1.24
C GLU A 14 -10.45 -3.86 1.82
N PRO A 15 -10.43 -3.25 3.02
CA PRO A 15 -11.60 -2.54 3.55
C PRO A 15 -12.06 -1.40 2.64
N SER A 16 -11.12 -0.67 2.03
CA SER A 16 -11.46 0.43 1.11
C SER A 16 -12.11 -0.05 -0.17
N LEU A 17 -11.64 -1.18 -0.75
CA LEU A 17 -12.28 -1.79 -1.91
C LEU A 17 -13.67 -2.33 -1.58
N ALA A 18 -13.86 -2.88 -0.39
CA ALA A 18 -15.19 -3.28 0.10
C ALA A 18 -16.10 -2.07 0.25
N ALA A 19 -15.66 -1.02 0.94
CA ALA A 19 -16.42 0.20 1.13
C ALA A 19 -16.78 0.88 -0.21
N LEU A 20 -15.87 0.85 -1.19
CA LEU A 20 -16.12 1.37 -2.53
C LEU A 20 -17.28 0.65 -3.24
N LYS A 21 -17.37 -0.67 -3.06
CA LYS A 21 -18.47 -1.48 -3.63
C LYS A 21 -19.82 -1.24 -2.94
N PHE A 22 -19.81 -0.94 -1.62
CA PHE A 22 -21.03 -0.75 -0.83
C PHE A 22 -21.61 0.66 -0.91
N GLY A 23 -20.77 1.68 -0.92
CA GLY A 23 -21.26 3.06 -0.83
C GLY A 23 -20.41 4.08 -1.59
N GLY A 24 -19.51 3.62 -2.46
CA GLY A 24 -18.69 4.50 -3.29
C GLY A 24 -17.61 5.26 -2.50
N LEU A 25 -17.06 6.28 -3.13
CA LEU A 25 -16.01 7.14 -2.55
C LEU A 25 -16.42 7.84 -1.26
N PRO A 26 -17.65 8.36 -1.09
CA PRO A 26 -18.06 9.00 0.17
C PRO A 26 -17.93 8.07 1.38
N LEU A 27 -18.23 6.78 1.21
CA LEU A 27 -18.11 5.79 2.28
C LEU A 27 -16.65 5.51 2.61
N VAL A 28 -15.78 5.43 1.60
CA VAL A 28 -14.33 5.26 1.82
C VAL A 28 -13.78 6.41 2.65
N PHE A 29 -14.11 7.66 2.30
CA PHE A 29 -13.63 8.84 3.04
C PHE A 29 -14.15 8.86 4.48
N GLY A 30 -15.45 8.63 4.68
CA GLY A 30 -16.03 8.57 6.01
C GLY A 30 -15.42 7.50 6.89
N MET A 31 -15.24 6.28 6.37
CA MET A 31 -14.67 5.17 7.10
C MET A 31 -13.17 5.32 7.38
N THR A 32 -12.42 5.98 6.47
CA THR A 32 -11.01 6.32 6.72
C THR A 32 -10.88 7.31 7.88
N MET A 33 -11.81 8.28 7.98
CA MET A 33 -11.85 9.21 9.11
C MET A 33 -12.14 8.48 10.43
N VAL A 34 -13.10 7.55 10.43
CA VAL A 34 -13.39 6.69 11.60
C VAL A 34 -12.15 5.88 12.00
N ALA A 35 -11.46 5.28 11.03
CA ALA A 35 -10.22 4.56 11.31
C ALA A 35 -9.14 5.44 11.94
N GLY A 36 -8.99 6.70 11.47
CA GLY A 36 -8.06 7.66 12.06
C GLY A 36 -8.42 8.01 13.52
N VAL A 37 -9.70 8.17 13.82
CA VAL A 37 -10.17 8.38 15.20
C VAL A 37 -9.88 7.16 16.07
N ILE A 38 -10.16 5.95 15.56
CA ILE A 38 -9.86 4.69 16.27
C ILE A 38 -8.35 4.57 16.55
N GLN A 39 -7.50 4.87 15.57
CA GLN A 39 -6.05 4.84 15.75
C GLN A 39 -5.58 5.84 16.80
N SER A 40 -6.15 7.05 16.83
CA SER A 40 -5.84 8.06 17.82
C SER A 40 -6.22 7.62 19.23
N LEU A 41 -7.38 6.98 19.39
CA LEU A 41 -7.85 6.43 20.66
C LEU A 41 -7.02 5.22 21.12
N LEU A 42 -6.53 4.41 20.18
CA LEU A 42 -5.68 3.25 20.45
C LEU A 42 -4.26 3.60 20.84
N SER A 43 -3.77 4.76 20.40
CA SER A 43 -2.39 5.19 20.64
C SER A 43 -1.95 5.13 22.12
N PRO A 44 -2.70 5.68 23.11
CA PRO A 44 -2.32 5.57 24.52
C PRO A 44 -2.40 4.13 25.04
N ILE A 45 -3.33 3.33 24.56
CA ILE A 45 -3.49 1.92 24.95
C ILE A 45 -2.30 1.10 24.46
N LEU A 46 -1.89 1.32 23.23
CA LEU A 46 -0.74 0.65 22.61
C LEU A 46 0.57 0.99 23.30
N ASN A 47 0.76 2.23 23.71
CA ASN A 47 1.92 2.61 24.50
C ASN A 47 2.02 1.81 25.82
N ARG A 48 0.88 1.45 26.40
CA ARG A 48 0.83 0.65 27.61
C ARG A 48 1.07 -0.84 27.36
N ILE A 49 0.64 -1.34 26.22
CA ILE A 49 0.78 -2.76 25.81
C ILE A 49 2.13 -3.00 25.13
N ARG A 50 2.78 -1.97 24.61
CA ARG A 50 4.07 -2.04 23.89
C ARG A 50 5.14 -2.90 24.60
N PRO A 51 5.36 -2.82 25.94
CA PRO A 51 6.33 -3.67 26.61
C PRO A 51 5.95 -5.17 26.61
N LEU A 52 4.67 -5.48 26.37
CA LEU A 52 4.15 -6.85 26.29
C LEU A 52 4.25 -7.41 24.86
N LEU A 53 4.43 -6.55 23.85
CA LEU A 53 4.50 -6.95 22.45
C LEU A 53 5.97 -7.21 22.07
N PRO A 54 6.39 -8.48 21.95
CA PRO A 54 7.72 -8.78 21.47
C PRO A 54 7.87 -8.32 20.02
N PRO A 55 9.06 -7.89 19.59
CA PRO A 55 9.30 -7.37 18.23
C PRO A 55 8.99 -8.38 17.11
N GLU A 56 8.93 -9.67 17.46
CA GLU A 56 8.55 -10.76 16.57
C GLU A 56 7.11 -10.64 16.05
N ILE A 57 6.20 -10.09 16.87
CA ILE A 57 4.80 -9.84 16.47
C ILE A 57 4.75 -8.80 15.35
N GLY A 58 5.57 -7.73 15.43
CA GLY A 58 5.69 -6.75 14.33
C GLY A 58 6.15 -7.40 13.03
N GLY A 59 7.17 -8.25 13.09
CA GLY A 59 7.65 -9.02 11.94
C GLY A 59 6.59 -9.95 11.36
N LEU A 60 5.82 -10.64 12.21
CA LEU A 60 4.72 -11.52 11.78
C LEU A 60 3.62 -10.74 11.06
N VAL A 61 3.23 -9.58 11.58
CA VAL A 61 2.22 -8.71 10.94
C VAL A 61 2.71 -8.26 9.56
N ILE A 62 3.96 -7.80 9.44
CA ILE A 62 4.55 -7.40 8.16
C ILE A 62 4.55 -8.57 7.17
N PHE A 63 4.91 -9.77 7.62
CA PHE A 63 4.91 -10.97 6.79
C PHE A 63 3.49 -11.33 6.29
N LEU A 64 2.49 -11.32 7.16
CA LEU A 64 1.09 -11.60 6.81
C LEU A 64 0.54 -10.56 5.82
N VAL A 65 0.84 -9.29 6.02
CA VAL A 65 0.46 -8.22 5.10
C VAL A 65 1.14 -8.41 3.75
N GLY A 66 2.44 -8.70 3.74
CA GLY A 66 3.20 -8.94 2.51
C GLY A 66 2.63 -10.11 1.70
N THR A 67 2.30 -11.23 2.36
CA THR A 67 1.70 -12.40 1.69
C THR A 67 0.31 -12.12 1.16
N SER A 68 -0.51 -11.34 1.88
CA SER A 68 -1.87 -10.95 1.43
C SER A 68 -1.79 -10.06 0.18
N ILE A 69 -0.90 -9.07 0.17
CA ILE A 69 -0.70 -8.19 -0.99
C ILE A 69 -0.11 -8.97 -2.17
N ALA A 70 0.81 -9.90 -1.93
CA ALA A 70 1.35 -10.76 -2.97
C ALA A 70 0.27 -11.61 -3.63
N ALA A 71 -0.67 -12.17 -2.85
CA ALA A 71 -1.81 -12.91 -3.39
C ALA A 71 -2.70 -12.04 -4.29
N ILE A 72 -2.97 -10.78 -3.90
CA ILE A 72 -3.70 -9.82 -4.72
C ILE A 72 -2.92 -9.51 -6.01
N GLY A 73 -1.62 -9.24 -5.89
CA GLY A 73 -0.74 -8.99 -7.04
C GLY A 73 -0.73 -10.16 -8.03
N CYS A 74 -0.66 -11.40 -7.54
CA CYS A 74 -0.75 -12.60 -8.38
C CYS A 74 -2.10 -12.70 -9.11
N ARG A 75 -3.21 -12.37 -8.43
CA ARG A 75 -4.54 -12.37 -9.08
C ARG A 75 -4.60 -11.37 -10.23
N TYR A 76 -4.10 -10.16 -10.04
CA TYR A 76 -4.02 -9.16 -11.12
C TYR A 76 -3.07 -9.60 -12.23
N MET A 77 -1.94 -10.22 -11.90
CA MET A 77 -0.98 -10.74 -12.87
C MET A 77 -1.59 -11.84 -13.75
N ILE A 78 -2.48 -12.66 -13.19
CA ILE A 78 -3.23 -13.71 -13.93
C ILE A 78 -4.41 -13.11 -14.72
N GLY A 79 -4.68 -11.81 -14.55
CA GLY A 79 -5.79 -11.13 -15.24
C GLY A 79 -7.15 -11.33 -14.57
N ILE A 80 -7.19 -11.86 -13.34
CA ILE A 80 -8.43 -11.96 -12.57
C ILE A 80 -8.85 -10.56 -12.14
N GLY A 81 -9.96 -10.07 -12.69
CA GLY A 81 -10.46 -8.71 -12.41
C GLY A 81 -10.17 -7.70 -13.53
N VAL A 82 -9.48 -8.09 -14.59
CA VAL A 82 -9.31 -7.30 -15.80
C VAL A 82 -10.49 -7.56 -16.74
N LYS A 83 -11.08 -6.49 -17.30
CA LYS A 83 -12.27 -6.60 -18.18
C LYS A 83 -11.97 -7.16 -19.56
N GLU A 84 -10.71 -7.17 -19.97
CA GLU A 84 -10.28 -7.60 -21.30
C GLU A 84 -9.53 -8.92 -21.27
N PRO A 85 -9.58 -9.74 -22.35
CA PRO A 85 -8.87 -11.01 -22.41
C PRO A 85 -7.35 -10.75 -22.33
N VAL A 86 -6.71 -11.43 -21.39
CA VAL A 86 -5.28 -11.33 -21.12
C VAL A 86 -4.50 -12.00 -22.26
N GLY A 87 -3.90 -11.19 -23.13
CA GLY A 87 -3.04 -11.66 -24.22
C GLY A 87 -1.63 -12.04 -23.75
N ARG A 88 -0.84 -12.63 -24.65
CA ARG A 88 0.58 -12.97 -24.39
C ARG A 88 1.40 -11.76 -24.00
N ASP A 89 1.12 -10.60 -24.60
CA ASP A 89 1.85 -9.36 -24.38
C ASP A 89 1.65 -8.83 -22.95
N TYR A 90 0.48 -9.04 -22.38
CA TYR A 90 0.20 -8.70 -20.98
C TYR A 90 1.09 -9.50 -20.01
N TRP A 91 1.23 -10.81 -20.24
CA TRP A 91 2.09 -11.67 -19.44
C TRP A 91 3.56 -11.30 -19.56
N LEU A 92 3.99 -10.93 -20.75
CA LEU A 92 5.36 -10.49 -21.02
C LEU A 92 5.65 -9.21 -20.25
N VAL A 93 4.78 -8.20 -20.31
CA VAL A 93 4.92 -6.94 -19.56
C VAL A 93 4.96 -7.21 -18.06
N ALA A 94 4.03 -8.04 -17.54
CA ALA A 94 3.97 -8.36 -16.11
C ALA A 94 5.25 -9.09 -15.65
N ALA A 95 5.71 -10.09 -16.40
CA ALA A 95 6.90 -10.85 -16.08
C ALA A 95 8.18 -9.98 -16.10
N VAL A 96 8.35 -9.14 -17.12
CA VAL A 96 9.52 -8.24 -17.23
C VAL A 96 9.52 -7.21 -16.13
N THR A 97 8.37 -6.61 -15.81
CA THR A 97 8.23 -5.65 -14.72
C THR A 97 8.60 -6.31 -13.38
N LEU A 98 8.08 -7.49 -13.11
CA LEU A 98 8.38 -8.25 -11.90
C LEU A 98 9.87 -8.62 -11.82
N MET A 99 10.43 -9.17 -12.88
CA MET A 99 11.85 -9.54 -12.95
C MET A 99 12.76 -8.35 -12.77
N THR A 100 12.44 -7.20 -13.37
CA THR A 100 13.21 -5.97 -13.22
C THR A 100 13.17 -5.47 -11.77
N THR A 101 11.98 -5.41 -11.17
CA THR A 101 11.82 -4.94 -9.79
C THR A 101 12.53 -5.86 -8.80
N VAL A 102 12.30 -7.18 -8.90
CA VAL A 102 12.93 -8.16 -8.01
C VAL A 102 14.43 -8.24 -8.24
N GLY A 103 14.87 -8.23 -9.51
CA GLY A 103 16.30 -8.26 -9.86
C GLY A 103 17.05 -7.07 -9.27
N LEU A 104 16.51 -5.85 -9.43
CA LEU A 104 17.11 -4.66 -8.84
C LEU A 104 17.04 -4.65 -7.29
N ASN A 105 16.01 -5.24 -6.72
CA ASN A 105 15.89 -5.35 -5.25
C ASN A 105 16.91 -6.34 -4.66
N VAL A 106 17.14 -7.48 -5.33
CA VAL A 106 18.02 -8.55 -4.83
C VAL A 106 19.49 -8.26 -5.14
N TRP A 107 19.79 -7.91 -6.41
CA TRP A 107 21.18 -7.72 -6.89
C TRP A 107 21.61 -6.26 -6.95
N GLY A 108 20.67 -5.31 -6.86
CA GLY A 108 20.97 -3.88 -6.87
C GLY A 108 21.76 -3.46 -5.63
N ARG A 109 22.67 -2.48 -5.81
CA ARG A 109 23.47 -1.88 -4.74
C ARG A 109 23.21 -0.38 -4.67
N GLY A 110 23.25 0.19 -3.46
CA GLY A 110 23.09 1.61 -3.23
C GLY A 110 21.73 2.16 -3.71
N GLN A 111 21.76 3.22 -4.50
CA GLN A 111 20.55 3.91 -4.99
C GLN A 111 19.68 3.07 -5.92
N ALA A 112 20.26 2.14 -6.67
CA ALA A 112 19.51 1.25 -7.55
C ALA A 112 18.53 0.35 -6.78
N LYS A 113 18.90 -0.09 -5.60
CA LYS A 113 18.03 -0.87 -4.71
C LYS A 113 16.87 -0.02 -4.15
N LEU A 114 17.13 1.25 -3.82
CA LEU A 114 16.11 2.17 -3.32
C LEU A 114 15.07 2.54 -4.40
N LEU A 115 15.52 2.66 -5.65
CA LEU A 115 14.69 3.05 -6.78
C LEU A 115 14.14 1.86 -7.58
N CYS A 116 14.32 0.62 -7.11
CA CYS A 116 13.94 -0.60 -7.84
C CYS A 116 12.48 -0.59 -8.30
N THR A 117 11.57 -0.12 -7.45
CA THR A 117 10.13 -0.05 -7.77
C THR A 117 9.87 1.00 -8.85
N MET A 118 10.48 2.18 -8.76
CA MET A 118 10.31 3.24 -9.76
C MET A 118 10.86 2.81 -11.13
N VAL A 119 12.02 2.18 -11.14
CA VAL A 119 12.63 1.66 -12.38
C VAL A 119 11.76 0.52 -12.95
N GLY A 120 11.30 -0.40 -12.11
CA GLY A 120 10.41 -1.48 -12.53
C GLY A 120 9.11 -0.96 -13.16
N ILE A 121 8.47 0.01 -12.53
CA ILE A 121 7.25 0.65 -13.06
C ILE A 121 7.55 1.34 -14.39
N SER A 122 8.64 2.12 -14.49
CA SER A 122 9.02 2.83 -15.72
C SER A 122 9.28 1.86 -16.88
N VAL A 123 9.99 0.76 -16.63
CA VAL A 123 10.23 -0.29 -17.62
C VAL A 123 8.92 -0.96 -18.02
N GLY A 124 8.05 -1.27 -17.05
CA GLY A 124 6.74 -1.87 -17.30
C GLY A 124 5.84 -0.99 -18.18
N TYR A 125 5.73 0.30 -17.88
CA TYR A 125 4.98 1.25 -18.71
C TYR A 125 5.59 1.41 -20.10
N GLY A 126 6.91 1.52 -20.20
CA GLY A 126 7.60 1.59 -21.50
C GLY A 126 7.31 0.38 -22.37
N LEU A 127 7.35 -0.81 -21.80
CA LEU A 127 7.04 -2.05 -22.50
C LEU A 127 5.55 -2.13 -22.87
N ALA A 128 4.64 -1.73 -21.99
CA ALA A 128 3.21 -1.70 -22.26
C ALA A 128 2.84 -0.74 -23.39
N MET A 129 3.57 0.36 -23.55
CA MET A 129 3.45 1.27 -24.69
C MET A 129 3.92 0.64 -25.98
N LEU A 130 5.06 -0.08 -25.96
CA LEU A 130 5.64 -0.73 -27.13
C LEU A 130 4.81 -1.93 -27.60
N THR A 131 4.25 -2.69 -26.69
CA THR A 131 3.42 -3.87 -26.99
C THR A 131 1.96 -3.50 -27.30
N GLY A 132 1.56 -2.26 -27.10
CA GLY A 132 0.18 -1.81 -27.33
C GLY A 132 -0.83 -2.30 -26.29
N VAL A 133 -0.35 -2.89 -25.18
CA VAL A 133 -1.20 -3.30 -24.05
C VAL A 133 -1.83 -2.08 -23.37
N LEU A 134 -1.17 -0.92 -23.45
CA LEU A 134 -1.73 0.34 -22.95
C LEU A 134 -2.65 0.96 -24.01
N PRO A 135 -3.95 1.10 -23.77
CA PRO A 135 -4.88 1.71 -24.71
C PRO A 135 -4.46 3.16 -25.02
N LYS A 136 -4.41 3.51 -26.29
CA LYS A 136 -4.07 4.88 -26.72
C LYS A 136 -5.00 5.93 -26.16
N GLU A 137 -6.24 5.54 -25.84
CA GLU A 137 -7.23 6.40 -25.18
C GLU A 137 -6.78 6.83 -23.77
N SER A 138 -6.10 5.94 -23.03
CA SER A 138 -5.55 6.27 -21.71
C SER A 138 -4.42 7.32 -21.79
N LEU A 139 -3.71 7.39 -22.90
CA LEU A 139 -2.70 8.42 -23.16
C LEU A 139 -3.33 9.75 -23.56
N GLY A 140 -4.49 9.71 -24.26
CA GLY A 140 -5.27 10.90 -24.59
C GLY A 140 -5.79 11.63 -23.36
N VAL A 141 -6.24 10.90 -22.35
CA VAL A 141 -6.67 11.46 -21.07
C VAL A 141 -5.53 12.23 -20.37
N LEU A 142 -4.29 11.74 -20.48
CA LEU A 142 -3.13 12.44 -19.91
C LEU A 142 -2.89 13.82 -20.51
N SER A 143 -3.20 14.01 -21.79
CA SER A 143 -3.05 15.32 -22.47
C SER A 143 -4.12 16.33 -22.07
N GLU A 144 -5.26 15.85 -21.58
CA GLU A 144 -6.37 16.69 -21.11
C GLU A 144 -6.26 17.03 -19.62
N LEU A 145 -5.42 16.28 -18.87
CA LEU A 145 -5.22 16.52 -17.45
C LEU A 145 -4.43 17.80 -17.22
N ARG A 146 -4.93 18.66 -16.35
CA ARG A 146 -4.17 19.83 -15.87
C ARG A 146 -3.05 19.36 -14.97
N LEU A 147 -1.79 19.76 -15.27
CA LEU A 147 -0.61 19.44 -14.44
C LEU A 147 -0.74 19.95 -13.01
N PHE A 148 -1.49 21.02 -12.80
CA PHE A 148 -1.81 21.57 -11.48
C PHE A 148 -3.33 21.64 -11.33
N ALA A 149 -3.87 20.82 -10.47
CA ALA A 149 -5.27 20.89 -10.05
C ALA A 149 -5.33 21.17 -8.55
N ILE A 150 -6.05 22.21 -8.17
CA ILE A 150 -6.34 22.47 -6.75
C ILE A 150 -7.36 21.42 -6.30
N PRO A 151 -7.08 20.64 -5.26
CA PRO A 151 -8.01 19.65 -4.76
C PRO A 151 -9.29 20.36 -4.28
N HIS A 152 -10.42 19.96 -4.83
CA HIS A 152 -11.70 20.42 -4.34
C HIS A 152 -12.05 19.67 -3.05
N PHE A 153 -12.10 20.37 -1.91
CA PHE A 153 -12.41 19.77 -0.61
C PHE A 153 -13.88 19.31 -0.47
N ALA A 154 -14.74 19.72 -1.39
CA ALA A 154 -16.18 19.42 -1.39
C ALA A 154 -16.53 18.23 -2.31
N HIS A 155 -15.83 17.12 -2.20
CA HIS A 155 -16.14 15.94 -3.01
C HIS A 155 -17.22 15.11 -2.34
N GLY A 156 -18.38 15.05 -2.93
CA GLY A 156 -19.32 13.94 -2.77
C GLY A 156 -19.89 13.62 -1.40
N GLY A 157 -19.51 14.35 -0.35
CA GLY A 157 -20.01 14.09 0.99
C GLY A 157 -19.22 13.01 1.75
N TRP A 158 -19.66 12.78 2.98
CA TRP A 158 -19.14 11.77 3.90
C TRP A 158 -20.27 10.78 4.20
N ALA A 159 -20.02 9.50 4.00
CA ALA A 159 -20.97 8.46 4.35
C ALA A 159 -20.34 7.55 5.39
N PHE A 160 -21.18 7.05 6.29
CA PHE A 160 -20.77 6.16 7.36
C PHE A 160 -21.66 4.92 7.34
N SER A 161 -21.09 3.73 7.54
CA SER A 161 -21.81 2.47 7.65
C SER A 161 -21.34 1.72 8.86
N LEU A 162 -22.27 1.30 9.72
CA LEU A 162 -21.95 0.47 10.88
C LEU A 162 -21.35 -0.88 10.47
N GLU A 163 -21.75 -1.42 9.33
CA GLU A 163 -21.26 -2.71 8.81
C GLU A 163 -19.77 -2.65 8.43
N MET A 164 -19.27 -1.47 8.09
CA MET A 164 -17.88 -1.26 7.72
C MET A 164 -16.96 -0.89 8.90
N ILE A 165 -17.52 -0.62 10.09
CA ILE A 165 -16.72 -0.32 11.29
C ILE A 165 -15.79 -1.49 11.67
N PRO A 166 -16.24 -2.76 11.75
CA PRO A 166 -15.38 -3.87 12.15
C PRO A 166 -14.15 -4.05 11.24
N PRO A 167 -14.27 -4.15 9.89
CA PRO A 167 -13.11 -4.31 9.04
C PRO A 167 -12.13 -3.13 9.10
N PHE A 168 -12.63 -1.89 9.20
CA PHE A 168 -11.76 -0.72 9.37
C PHE A 168 -11.09 -0.67 10.75
N THR A 169 -11.76 -1.15 11.80
CA THR A 169 -11.17 -1.26 13.14
C THR A 169 -10.04 -2.28 13.17
N VAL A 170 -10.26 -3.45 12.58
CA VAL A 170 -9.22 -4.50 12.48
C VAL A 170 -8.03 -4.00 11.66
N ALA A 171 -8.28 -3.31 10.54
CA ALA A 171 -7.23 -2.71 9.74
C ALA A 171 -6.45 -1.65 10.53
N ALA A 172 -7.15 -0.78 11.27
CA ALA A 172 -6.53 0.24 12.12
C ALA A 172 -5.62 -0.37 13.20
N LEU A 173 -6.06 -1.45 13.85
CA LEU A 173 -5.25 -2.20 14.80
C LEU A 173 -4.00 -2.80 14.15
N ALA A 174 -4.17 -3.46 13.00
CA ALA A 174 -3.07 -4.10 12.28
C ALA A 174 -2.02 -3.06 11.80
N VAL A 175 -2.46 -1.91 11.28
CA VAL A 175 -1.57 -0.79 10.88
C VAL A 175 -0.78 -0.25 12.08
N THR A 176 -1.44 -0.12 13.22
CA THR A 176 -0.77 0.41 14.42
C THR A 176 0.28 -0.58 14.94
N LEU A 177 -0.02 -1.88 14.95
CA LEU A 177 0.94 -2.94 15.32
C LEU A 177 2.11 -3.01 14.34
N LYS A 178 1.84 -2.91 13.03
CA LYS A 178 2.87 -2.83 11.99
C LYS A 178 3.78 -1.61 12.19
N GLY A 179 3.21 -0.44 12.47
CA GLY A 179 3.96 0.78 12.72
C GLY A 179 4.96 0.64 13.88
N ILE A 180 4.58 -0.05 14.95
CA ILE A 180 5.51 -0.38 16.05
C ILE A 180 6.65 -1.28 15.53
N GLY A 181 6.33 -2.28 14.72
CA GLY A 181 7.32 -3.15 14.10
C GLY A 181 8.30 -2.40 13.22
N ASP A 182 7.81 -1.54 12.34
CA ASP A 182 8.61 -0.73 11.43
C ASP A 182 9.57 0.21 12.18
N ILE A 183 9.07 0.92 13.21
CA ILE A 183 9.89 1.80 14.06
C ILE A 183 10.96 1.00 14.79
N THR A 184 10.60 -0.15 15.35
CA THR A 184 11.53 -1.01 16.08
C THR A 184 12.62 -1.56 15.16
N ALA A 185 12.26 -1.99 13.94
CA ALA A 185 13.21 -2.45 12.95
C ALA A 185 14.16 -1.32 12.52
N LEU A 186 13.64 -0.13 12.29
CA LEU A 186 14.44 1.04 11.92
C LEU A 186 15.43 1.42 13.03
N GLN A 187 14.99 1.40 14.28
CA GLN A 187 15.86 1.67 15.44
C GLN A 187 17.00 0.65 15.55
N ARG A 188 16.71 -0.64 15.38
CA ARG A 188 17.73 -1.69 15.40
C ARG A 188 18.77 -1.56 14.29
N ILE A 189 18.39 -1.06 13.13
CA ILE A 189 19.31 -0.84 11.99
C ILE A 189 20.21 0.36 12.27
N ASN A 190 19.67 1.42 12.85
CA ASN A 190 20.39 2.68 13.08
C ASN A 190 21.24 2.69 14.35
N ASP A 191 20.88 1.89 15.34
CA ASP A 191 21.55 1.86 16.65
C ASP A 191 21.80 0.40 17.07
N ALA A 192 23.01 -0.08 16.81
CA ALA A 192 23.40 -1.45 17.14
C ALA A 192 23.47 -1.72 18.65
N GLY A 193 23.57 -0.68 19.48
CA GLY A 193 23.53 -0.74 20.94
C GLY A 193 22.15 -0.61 21.56
N TRP A 194 21.11 -0.49 20.73
CA TRP A 194 19.76 -0.25 21.21
C TRP A 194 19.13 -1.50 21.86
N VAL A 195 18.70 -1.35 23.11
CA VAL A 195 18.11 -2.44 23.91
C VAL A 195 16.59 -2.31 24.04
N ARG A 196 16.03 -1.10 23.88
CA ARG A 196 14.59 -0.85 24.05
C ARG A 196 14.13 0.40 23.30
N ALA A 197 12.97 0.32 22.64
CA ALA A 197 12.31 1.48 22.08
C ALA A 197 11.75 2.36 23.23
N GLU A 198 12.25 3.58 23.36
CA GLU A 198 11.67 4.62 24.22
C GLU A 198 10.52 5.34 23.50
#